data_332eb60b75366bc530d1e3d83faca1fa
#
_entry.id   332eb60b75366bc530d1e3d83faca1fa
#
_cell.length_a   1.000
_cell.length_b   1.000
_cell.length_c   1.000
_cell.angle_alpha   90.00
_cell.angle_beta   90.00
_cell.angle_gamma   90.00
#
_symmetry.space_group_name_H-M   'P 1'
#
loop_
_entity.id
_entity.type
_entity.pdbx_description
1 polymer ?
#
loop_
_entity_poly.entity_id
_entity_poly.type
_entity_poly.pdbx_seq_one_letter_code
_entity_poly.pdbx_strand_id
1 'polypeptide(L)'
;MDALIEAVGLKKWYRMGDRTLEVLRGVSLQIHAGELAVIVGPSGAGKSTLLHLLGGLDRPSGGEVQFEGKALSRMAEREVSRLRNGAFGFVFQFYHLVPELTALENVMLPAWIRRSKEKPEARARELLEQVGLSRSADHLPAELSGGEQQRVAIARALMNRPRAVFCDEPTGNLDSATGEGILKLLLHLNKEQGTTLVVVTHEPAITRVAGKLFSLKDGQLWA
;
A
#
# COMPACT_ATOMS: atom_id res chain seq x y z
N MET A 1 -10.36 -17.08 12.63
CA MET A 1 -9.52 -15.88 12.91
C MET A 1 -10.25 -14.68 12.36
N ASP A 2 -10.30 -13.59 13.13
CA ASP A 2 -10.99 -12.38 12.69
C ASP A 2 -10.21 -11.72 11.55
N ALA A 3 -10.91 -11.05 10.63
CA ALA A 3 -10.29 -10.35 9.54
C ALA A 3 -9.48 -9.15 10.06
N LEU A 4 -8.29 -8.94 9.49
CA LEU A 4 -7.50 -7.72 9.75
C LEU A 4 -8.16 -6.51 9.08
N ILE A 5 -8.60 -6.71 7.83
CA ILE A 5 -9.30 -5.70 7.02
C ILE A 5 -10.57 -6.34 6.48
N GLU A 6 -11.71 -5.69 6.68
CA GLU A 6 -12.97 -6.11 6.13
C GLU A 6 -13.64 -4.96 5.37
N ALA A 7 -14.12 -5.23 4.19
CA ALA A 7 -14.94 -4.34 3.39
C ALA A 7 -16.35 -4.91 3.29
N VAL A 8 -17.36 -4.11 3.57
CA VAL A 8 -18.76 -4.51 3.54
C VAL A 8 -19.55 -3.59 2.63
N GLY A 9 -19.97 -4.11 1.48
CA GLY A 9 -20.85 -3.41 0.55
C GLY A 9 -20.29 -2.08 0.05
N LEU A 10 -18.96 -1.98 -0.16
CA LEU A 10 -18.31 -0.72 -0.54
C LEU A 10 -18.84 -0.18 -1.85
N LYS A 11 -19.27 1.09 -1.82
CA LYS A 11 -19.64 1.88 -2.98
C LYS A 11 -18.78 3.14 -3.04
N LYS A 12 -18.40 3.53 -4.23
CA LYS A 12 -17.69 4.79 -4.47
C LYS A 12 -18.16 5.42 -5.75
N TRP A 13 -18.55 6.69 -5.67
CA TRP A 13 -18.86 7.53 -6.81
C TRP A 13 -18.18 8.89 -6.67
N TYR A 14 -17.87 9.49 -7.82
CA TYR A 14 -17.32 10.84 -7.93
C TYR A 14 -18.28 11.71 -8.73
N ARG A 15 -18.49 12.95 -8.29
CA ARG A 15 -19.25 13.95 -9.05
C ARG A 15 -18.32 14.65 -10.04
N MET A 16 -18.71 14.66 -11.30
CA MET A 16 -18.02 15.33 -12.41
C MET A 16 -18.99 16.31 -13.07
N GLY A 17 -19.13 17.52 -12.49
CA GLY A 17 -20.21 18.44 -12.87
C GLY A 17 -21.59 17.83 -12.60
N ASP A 18 -22.44 17.74 -13.64
CA ASP A 18 -23.78 17.17 -13.54
C ASP A 18 -23.82 15.63 -13.65
N ARG A 19 -22.67 15.00 -13.88
CA ARG A 19 -22.58 13.53 -14.01
C ARG A 19 -22.01 12.91 -12.74
N THR A 20 -22.50 11.71 -12.43
CA THR A 20 -21.96 10.87 -11.37
C THR A 20 -21.26 9.67 -12.02
N LEU A 21 -19.98 9.51 -11.73
CA LEU A 21 -19.21 8.33 -12.11
C LEU A 21 -19.22 7.33 -10.95
N GLU A 22 -19.93 6.23 -11.09
CA GLU A 22 -19.93 5.15 -10.12
C GLU A 22 -18.75 4.20 -10.40
N VAL A 23 -17.80 4.14 -9.46
CA VAL A 23 -16.55 3.38 -9.60
C VAL A 23 -16.61 2.04 -8.88
N LEU A 24 -17.22 1.97 -7.69
CA LEU A 24 -17.44 0.73 -6.95
C LEU A 24 -18.92 0.54 -6.62
N ARG A 25 -19.40 -0.71 -6.75
CA ARG A 25 -20.83 -1.07 -6.76
C ARG A 25 -21.16 -2.18 -5.77
N GLY A 26 -20.75 -2.02 -4.50
CA GLY A 26 -21.09 -2.97 -3.45
C GLY A 26 -20.04 -4.07 -3.25
N VAL A 27 -18.76 -3.71 -3.23
CA VAL A 27 -17.63 -4.63 -3.02
C VAL A 27 -17.57 -5.08 -1.58
N SER A 28 -17.51 -6.41 -1.33
CA SER A 28 -17.30 -7.00 -0.02
C SER A 28 -16.14 -8.00 -0.08
N LEU A 29 -15.20 -7.88 0.86
CA LEU A 29 -14.04 -8.77 0.97
C LEU A 29 -13.49 -8.79 2.40
N GLN A 30 -12.69 -9.80 2.70
CA GLN A 30 -11.97 -9.93 3.96
C GLN A 30 -10.52 -10.31 3.67
N ILE A 31 -9.58 -9.70 4.42
CA ILE A 31 -8.15 -9.96 4.37
C ILE A 31 -7.69 -10.25 5.81
N HIS A 32 -7.02 -11.38 6.01
CA HIS A 32 -6.51 -11.76 7.32
C HIS A 32 -5.04 -11.31 7.51
N ALA A 33 -4.61 -11.27 8.77
CA ALA A 33 -3.22 -10.92 9.08
C ALA A 33 -2.24 -11.91 8.44
N GLY A 34 -1.16 -11.38 7.84
CA GLY A 34 -0.13 -12.15 7.13
C GLY A 34 -0.52 -12.59 5.71
N GLU A 35 -1.76 -12.36 5.26
CA GLU A 35 -2.16 -12.73 3.90
C GLU A 35 -1.50 -11.86 2.82
N LEU A 36 -1.24 -12.46 1.68
CA LEU A 36 -0.99 -11.78 0.40
C LEU A 36 -2.30 -11.73 -0.39
N ALA A 37 -2.97 -10.59 -0.33
CA ALA A 37 -4.18 -10.31 -1.08
C ALA A 37 -3.84 -9.57 -2.37
N VAL A 38 -4.24 -10.10 -3.51
CA VAL A 38 -3.98 -9.51 -4.83
C VAL A 38 -5.29 -9.11 -5.49
N ILE A 39 -5.37 -7.87 -5.95
CA ILE A 39 -6.52 -7.30 -6.67
C ILE A 39 -6.13 -7.16 -8.14
N VAL A 40 -6.82 -7.86 -9.01
CA VAL A 40 -6.62 -7.83 -10.47
C VAL A 40 -7.86 -7.31 -11.18
N GLY A 41 -7.70 -6.92 -12.43
CA GLY A 41 -8.82 -6.48 -13.29
C GLY A 41 -8.35 -5.51 -14.37
N PRO A 42 -9.20 -5.19 -15.36
CA PRO A 42 -8.86 -4.27 -16.44
C PRO A 42 -8.57 -2.84 -15.92
N SER A 43 -7.94 -2.02 -16.76
CA SER A 43 -7.80 -0.59 -16.46
C SER A 43 -9.18 0.05 -16.29
N GLY A 44 -9.31 0.97 -15.32
CA GLY A 44 -10.59 1.61 -15.01
C GLY A 44 -11.57 0.78 -14.18
N ALA A 45 -11.27 -0.47 -13.82
CA ALA A 45 -12.17 -1.32 -13.03
C ALA A 45 -12.39 -0.83 -11.58
N GLY A 46 -11.60 0.14 -11.09
CA GLY A 46 -11.70 0.67 -9.73
C GLY A 46 -10.69 0.09 -8.73
N LYS A 47 -9.64 -0.61 -9.19
CA LYS A 47 -8.64 -1.28 -8.34
C LYS A 47 -7.94 -0.32 -7.37
N SER A 48 -7.34 0.75 -7.87
CA SER A 48 -6.68 1.78 -7.03
C SER A 48 -7.66 2.45 -6.08
N THR A 49 -8.90 2.72 -6.54
CA THR A 49 -9.97 3.24 -5.69
C THR A 49 -10.27 2.29 -4.53
N LEU A 50 -10.41 0.99 -4.82
CA LEU A 50 -10.64 -0.02 -3.77
C LEU A 50 -9.47 -0.04 -2.79
N LEU A 51 -8.23 -0.08 -3.26
CA LEU A 51 -7.02 -0.05 -2.42
C LEU A 51 -6.97 1.21 -1.55
N HIS A 52 -7.30 2.38 -2.09
CA HIS A 52 -7.33 3.65 -1.34
C HIS A 52 -8.40 3.65 -0.25
N LEU A 53 -9.58 3.06 -0.50
CA LEU A 53 -10.62 2.92 0.51
C LEU A 53 -10.18 1.97 1.64
N LEU A 54 -9.63 0.80 1.28
CA LEU A 54 -9.13 -0.18 2.26
C LEU A 54 -8.02 0.41 3.15
N GLY A 55 -7.13 1.23 2.56
CA GLY A 55 -6.06 1.93 3.27
C GLY A 55 -6.50 3.23 3.98
N GLY A 56 -7.78 3.61 3.92
CA GLY A 56 -8.29 4.84 4.53
C GLY A 56 -7.71 6.12 3.94
N LEU A 57 -7.21 6.09 2.69
CA LEU A 57 -6.76 7.28 1.94
C LEU A 57 -7.94 8.05 1.37
N ASP A 58 -9.05 7.37 1.12
CA ASP A 58 -10.31 7.97 0.67
C ASP A 58 -11.47 7.39 1.49
N ARG A 59 -12.63 8.04 1.45
CA ARG A 59 -13.83 7.60 2.16
C ARG A 59 -14.81 6.96 1.18
N PRO A 60 -15.44 5.83 1.55
CA PRO A 60 -16.49 5.24 0.73
C PRO A 60 -17.70 6.17 0.66
N SER A 61 -18.42 6.13 -0.45
CA SER A 61 -19.72 6.82 -0.62
C SER A 61 -20.85 6.00 -0.02
N GLY A 62 -20.65 4.70 0.18
CA GLY A 62 -21.56 3.78 0.86
C GLY A 62 -20.84 2.51 1.26
N GLY A 63 -21.40 1.75 2.18
CA GLY A 63 -20.71 0.61 2.78
C GLY A 63 -19.67 1.04 3.82
N GLU A 64 -18.85 0.11 4.26
CA GLU A 64 -17.93 0.33 5.37
C GLU A 64 -16.61 -0.44 5.18
N VAL A 65 -15.50 0.16 5.62
CA VAL A 65 -14.21 -0.52 5.83
C VAL A 65 -13.96 -0.64 7.32
N GLN A 66 -13.63 -1.84 7.77
CA GLN A 66 -13.23 -2.11 9.13
C GLN A 66 -11.76 -2.54 9.17
N PHE A 67 -11.04 -2.06 10.16
CA PHE A 67 -9.70 -2.51 10.52
C PHE A 67 -9.71 -3.03 11.95
N GLU A 68 -9.33 -4.30 12.14
CA GLU A 68 -9.40 -4.99 13.43
C GLU A 68 -10.78 -4.84 14.09
N GLY A 69 -11.86 -5.02 13.32
CA GLY A 69 -13.24 -4.90 13.77
C GLY A 69 -13.73 -3.48 14.04
N LYS A 70 -12.90 -2.45 13.81
CA LYS A 70 -13.27 -1.05 14.00
C LYS A 70 -13.56 -0.37 12.68
N ALA A 71 -14.76 0.18 12.53
CA ALA A 71 -15.16 0.90 11.33
C ALA A 71 -14.41 2.21 11.17
N LEU A 72 -13.70 2.38 10.03
CA LEU A 72 -12.97 3.61 9.73
C LEU A 72 -13.91 4.82 9.59
N SER A 73 -15.14 4.59 9.11
CA SER A 73 -16.18 5.63 8.97
C SER A 73 -16.61 6.27 10.29
N ARG A 74 -16.44 5.54 11.41
CA ARG A 74 -16.80 6.01 12.76
C ARG A 74 -15.64 6.72 13.48
N MET A 75 -14.45 6.71 12.88
CA MET A 75 -13.27 7.37 13.41
C MET A 75 -13.23 8.84 12.97
N ALA A 76 -12.77 9.72 13.88
CA ALA A 76 -12.42 11.08 13.51
C ALA A 76 -11.23 11.08 12.55
N GLU A 77 -11.12 12.09 11.66
CA GLU A 77 -10.03 12.18 10.66
C GLU A 77 -8.64 12.08 11.31
N ARG A 78 -8.47 12.67 12.49
CA ARG A 78 -7.21 12.57 13.23
C ARG A 78 -6.87 11.14 13.67
N GLU A 79 -7.89 10.34 13.97
CA GLU A 79 -7.71 8.92 14.35
C GLU A 79 -7.35 8.07 13.14
N VAL A 80 -8.06 8.28 12.00
CA VAL A 80 -7.73 7.62 10.73
C VAL A 80 -6.32 7.99 10.28
N SER A 81 -5.91 9.25 10.41
CA SER A 81 -4.55 9.71 10.06
C SER A 81 -3.48 9.05 10.95
N ARG A 82 -3.75 8.90 12.26
CA ARG A 82 -2.84 8.18 13.17
C ARG A 82 -2.76 6.69 12.84
N LEU A 83 -3.90 6.09 12.48
CA LEU A 83 -3.95 4.69 12.05
C LEU A 83 -3.14 4.48 10.78
N ARG A 84 -3.34 5.33 9.75
CA ARG A 84 -2.56 5.28 8.50
C ARG A 84 -1.06 5.36 8.78
N ASN A 85 -0.63 6.33 9.58
CA ASN A 85 0.79 6.50 9.89
C ASN A 85 1.37 5.34 10.71
N GLY A 86 0.59 4.74 11.60
CA GLY A 86 1.08 3.74 12.57
C GLY A 86 0.90 2.29 12.13
N ALA A 87 -0.18 1.98 11.43
CA ALA A 87 -0.56 0.61 11.09
C ALA A 87 -0.52 0.29 9.60
N PHE A 88 -0.43 1.29 8.73
CA PHE A 88 -0.43 1.10 7.27
C PHE A 88 0.87 1.61 6.65
N GLY A 89 1.36 0.87 5.64
CA GLY A 89 2.39 1.30 4.73
C GLY A 89 1.80 1.46 3.32
N PHE A 90 2.36 2.36 2.52
CA PHE A 90 1.90 2.59 1.15
C PHE A 90 3.07 2.60 0.19
N VAL A 91 2.91 1.88 -0.91
CA VAL A 91 3.83 1.80 -2.04
C VAL A 91 3.05 2.10 -3.32
N PHE A 92 3.44 3.14 -4.03
CA PHE A 92 2.74 3.60 -5.24
C PHE A 92 3.60 3.41 -6.49
N GLN A 93 2.96 3.38 -7.64
CA GLN A 93 3.62 3.31 -8.94
C GLN A 93 4.60 4.47 -9.18
N PHE A 94 4.29 5.67 -8.70
CA PHE A 94 5.11 6.90 -8.86
C PHE A 94 5.98 7.23 -7.64
N TYR A 95 6.28 6.27 -6.78
CA TYR A 95 7.17 6.35 -5.62
C TYR A 95 6.79 7.41 -4.58
N HIS A 96 6.40 8.61 -4.97
CA HIS A 96 6.05 9.75 -4.11
C HIS A 96 7.12 10.05 -3.05
N LEU A 97 8.37 10.04 -3.45
CA LEU A 97 9.47 10.51 -2.61
C LEU A 97 9.46 12.04 -2.57
N VAL A 98 9.84 12.59 -1.44
CA VAL A 98 10.05 14.03 -1.28
C VAL A 98 11.41 14.36 -1.91
N PRO A 99 11.46 15.18 -2.98
CA PRO A 99 12.67 15.33 -3.80
C PRO A 99 13.80 16.08 -3.08
N GLU A 100 13.49 16.87 -2.04
CA GLU A 100 14.44 17.61 -1.23
C GLU A 100 15.05 16.80 -0.09
N LEU A 101 14.54 15.60 0.16
CA LEU A 101 15.00 14.70 1.21
C LEU A 101 15.86 13.57 0.62
N THR A 102 16.92 13.19 1.31
CA THR A 102 17.73 12.02 0.97
C THR A 102 16.90 10.72 1.07
N ALA A 103 17.43 9.61 0.58
CA ALA A 103 16.82 8.29 0.73
C ALA A 103 16.57 7.96 2.21
N LEU A 104 17.55 8.21 3.07
CA LEU A 104 17.45 8.01 4.51
C LEU A 104 16.33 8.87 5.13
N GLU A 105 16.29 10.14 4.80
CA GLU A 105 15.28 11.08 5.31
C GLU A 105 13.87 10.74 4.82
N ASN A 106 13.73 10.32 3.54
CA ASN A 106 12.46 9.82 3.02
C ASN A 106 11.95 8.61 3.83
N VAL A 107 12.85 7.68 4.17
CA VAL A 107 12.49 6.51 5.02
C VAL A 107 12.11 6.94 6.43
N MET A 108 12.77 7.94 7.02
CA MET A 108 12.48 8.44 8.37
C MET A 108 11.17 9.25 8.46
N LEU A 109 10.66 9.78 7.35
CA LEU A 109 9.51 10.69 7.32
C LEU A 109 8.27 10.20 8.11
N PRO A 110 7.82 8.93 8.01
CA PRO A 110 6.70 8.44 8.79
C PRO A 110 6.93 8.51 10.32
N ALA A 111 8.16 8.28 10.78
CA ALA A 111 8.50 8.35 12.19
C ALA A 111 8.53 9.80 12.70
N TRP A 112 8.99 10.74 11.89
CA TRP A 112 8.93 12.18 12.22
C TRP A 112 7.49 12.66 12.34
N ILE A 113 6.61 12.27 11.42
CA ILE A 113 5.18 12.60 11.49
C ILE A 113 4.54 12.02 12.76
N ARG A 114 4.92 10.79 13.14
CA ARG A 114 4.44 10.13 14.37
C ARG A 114 4.95 10.79 15.64
N ARG A 115 6.01 11.61 15.55
CA ARG A 115 6.73 12.18 16.69
C ARG A 115 7.22 11.10 17.65
N SER A 116 7.79 10.05 17.10
CA SER A 116 8.37 8.95 17.87
C SER A 116 9.45 9.50 18.82
N LYS A 117 9.50 8.96 20.05
CA LYS A 117 10.60 9.25 21.00
C LYS A 117 11.89 8.54 20.62
N GLU A 118 11.80 7.47 19.86
CA GLU A 118 12.97 6.72 19.36
C GLU A 118 13.62 7.48 18.20
N LYS A 119 14.94 7.48 18.17
CA LYS A 119 15.70 8.04 17.04
C LYS A 119 15.45 7.15 15.82
N PRO A 120 14.83 7.67 14.73
CA PRO A 120 14.41 6.84 13.60
C PRO A 120 15.57 6.37 12.73
N GLU A 121 16.75 6.98 12.85
CA GLU A 121 17.87 6.78 11.92
C GLU A 121 18.37 5.34 11.89
N ALA A 122 18.58 4.70 13.03
CA ALA A 122 19.09 3.33 13.10
C ALA A 122 18.12 2.38 12.36
N ARG A 123 16.82 2.51 12.62
CA ARG A 123 15.79 1.70 11.93
C ARG A 123 15.72 2.01 10.44
N ALA A 124 15.86 3.27 10.05
CA ALA A 124 15.85 3.65 8.64
C ALA A 124 17.06 3.06 7.88
N ARG A 125 18.26 3.06 8.50
CA ARG A 125 19.46 2.43 7.93
C ARG A 125 19.31 0.91 7.80
N GLU A 126 18.75 0.22 8.80
CA GLU A 126 18.40 -1.21 8.71
C GLU A 126 17.44 -1.49 7.53
N LEU A 127 16.42 -0.66 7.35
CA LEU A 127 15.47 -0.82 6.26
C LEU A 127 16.11 -0.57 4.89
N LEU A 128 16.99 0.43 4.77
CA LEU A 128 17.77 0.65 3.55
C LEU A 128 18.70 -0.52 3.24
N GLU A 129 19.30 -1.13 4.26
CA GLU A 129 20.11 -2.35 4.10
C GLU A 129 19.25 -3.52 3.62
N GLN A 130 18.07 -3.76 4.21
CA GLN A 130 17.14 -4.82 3.81
C GLN A 130 16.70 -4.69 2.34
N VAL A 131 16.59 -3.47 1.82
CA VAL A 131 16.27 -3.24 0.42
C VAL A 131 17.49 -3.10 -0.49
N GLY A 132 18.71 -3.29 0.04
CA GLY A 132 19.98 -3.27 -0.71
C GLY A 132 20.47 -1.87 -1.08
N LEU A 133 20.14 -0.84 -0.27
CA LEU A 133 20.47 0.57 -0.54
C LEU A 133 21.34 1.22 0.55
N SER A 134 22.14 0.45 1.28
CA SER A 134 23.01 0.97 2.35
C SER A 134 23.94 2.09 1.87
N ARG A 135 24.44 1.98 0.62
CA ARG A 135 25.38 2.96 0.04
C ARG A 135 24.70 4.21 -0.52
N SER A 136 23.40 4.16 -0.77
CA SER A 136 22.61 5.23 -1.37
C SER A 136 21.81 6.02 -0.32
N ALA A 137 22.10 5.85 0.97
CA ALA A 137 21.36 6.46 2.06
C ALA A 137 21.31 8.00 1.96
N ASP A 138 22.40 8.61 1.55
CA ASP A 138 22.56 10.06 1.48
C ASP A 138 22.26 10.65 0.08
N HIS A 139 21.86 9.82 -0.90
CA HIS A 139 21.45 10.26 -2.23
C HIS A 139 20.06 10.90 -2.21
N LEU A 140 19.88 11.92 -3.03
CA LEU A 140 18.57 12.50 -3.33
C LEU A 140 17.81 11.62 -4.35
N PRO A 141 16.47 11.68 -4.40
CA PRO A 141 15.68 10.92 -5.37
C PRO A 141 16.13 11.08 -6.83
N ALA A 142 16.60 12.27 -7.23
CA ALA A 142 17.09 12.53 -8.57
C ALA A 142 18.40 11.79 -8.93
N GLU A 143 19.12 11.30 -7.92
CA GLU A 143 20.38 10.55 -8.08
C GLU A 143 20.15 9.04 -8.09
N LEU A 144 18.89 8.60 -7.90
CA LEU A 144 18.48 7.21 -7.81
C LEU A 144 17.77 6.76 -9.10
N SER A 145 18.06 5.54 -9.54
CA SER A 145 17.27 4.87 -10.57
C SER A 145 15.82 4.65 -10.10
N GLY A 146 14.88 4.41 -11.03
CA GLY A 146 13.48 4.14 -10.70
C GLY A 146 13.31 2.95 -9.75
N GLY A 147 14.11 1.87 -9.94
CA GLY A 147 14.10 0.71 -9.06
C GLY A 147 14.62 1.02 -7.65
N GLU A 148 15.65 1.87 -7.53
CA GLU A 148 16.15 2.33 -6.23
C GLU A 148 15.14 3.23 -5.53
N GLN A 149 14.49 4.14 -6.25
CA GLN A 149 13.41 4.98 -5.71
C GLN A 149 12.26 4.12 -5.17
N GLN A 150 11.88 3.06 -5.90
CA GLN A 150 10.85 2.13 -5.43
C GLN A 150 11.29 1.36 -4.18
N ARG A 151 12.54 0.95 -4.08
CA ARG A 151 13.09 0.33 -2.87
C ARG A 151 13.09 1.29 -1.68
N VAL A 152 13.40 2.57 -1.87
CA VAL A 152 13.26 3.61 -0.84
C VAL A 152 11.79 3.75 -0.41
N ALA A 153 10.85 3.77 -1.36
CA ALA A 153 9.41 3.84 -1.05
C ALA A 153 8.93 2.62 -0.24
N ILE A 154 9.43 1.41 -0.55
CA ILE A 154 9.16 0.20 0.23
C ILE A 154 9.74 0.32 1.65
N ALA A 155 11.00 0.73 1.79
CA ALA A 155 11.64 0.94 3.09
C ALA A 155 10.86 1.97 3.94
N ARG A 156 10.44 3.08 3.32
CA ARG A 156 9.58 4.10 3.95
C ARG A 156 8.26 3.51 4.43
N ALA A 157 7.61 2.68 3.63
CA ALA A 157 6.34 2.04 3.99
C ALA A 157 6.48 1.15 5.24
N LEU A 158 7.67 0.56 5.49
CA LEU A 158 7.94 -0.34 6.61
C LEU A 158 8.42 0.38 7.89
N MET A 159 8.68 1.69 7.84
CA MET A 159 9.33 2.44 8.93
C MET A 159 8.62 2.27 10.28
N ASN A 160 7.32 2.39 10.31
CA ASN A 160 6.53 2.32 11.54
C ASN A 160 6.03 0.90 11.88
N ARG A 161 6.61 -0.16 11.28
CA ARG A 161 6.21 -1.57 11.47
C ARG A 161 4.72 -1.77 11.21
N PRO A 162 4.24 -1.51 9.99
CA PRO A 162 2.80 -1.55 9.67
C PRO A 162 2.24 -2.95 9.81
N ARG A 163 0.93 -3.04 10.09
CA ARG A 163 0.16 -4.30 10.09
C ARG A 163 -0.23 -4.72 8.66
N ALA A 164 -0.35 -3.76 7.76
CA ALA A 164 -0.62 -4.00 6.35
C ALA A 164 0.14 -3.00 5.47
N VAL A 165 0.61 -3.46 4.31
CA VAL A 165 1.21 -2.62 3.26
C VAL A 165 0.32 -2.71 2.02
N PHE A 166 -0.09 -1.55 1.54
CA PHE A 166 -0.90 -1.37 0.34
C PHE A 166 0.00 -0.97 -0.83
N CYS A 167 -0.01 -1.78 -1.90
CA CYS A 167 0.83 -1.57 -3.07
C CYS A 167 -0.05 -1.33 -4.31
N ASP A 168 0.03 -0.14 -4.89
CA ASP A 168 -0.67 0.19 -6.14
C ASP A 168 0.30 0.14 -7.31
N GLU A 169 0.21 -0.92 -8.14
CA GLU A 169 1.07 -1.19 -9.31
C GLU A 169 2.57 -0.99 -9.01
N PRO A 170 3.14 -1.69 -8.00
CA PRO A 170 4.48 -1.38 -7.46
C PRO A 170 5.63 -1.58 -8.47
N THR A 171 5.36 -2.15 -9.64
CA THR A 171 6.33 -2.42 -10.71
C THR A 171 5.97 -1.71 -12.02
N GLY A 172 4.87 -0.96 -12.07
CA GLY A 172 4.30 -0.45 -13.31
C GLY A 172 5.18 0.53 -14.09
N ASN A 173 6.18 1.16 -13.45
CA ASN A 173 7.12 2.10 -14.08
C ASN A 173 8.55 1.53 -14.19
N LEU A 174 8.73 0.22 -14.02
CA LEU A 174 10.03 -0.43 -14.01
C LEU A 174 10.19 -1.38 -15.20
N ASP A 175 11.43 -1.57 -15.63
CA ASP A 175 11.75 -2.66 -16.53
C ASP A 175 11.51 -4.04 -15.87
N SER A 176 11.35 -5.07 -16.68
CA SER A 176 10.97 -6.41 -16.21
C SER A 176 11.93 -6.99 -15.16
N ALA A 177 13.25 -6.81 -15.33
CA ALA A 177 14.24 -7.37 -14.41
C ALA A 177 14.20 -6.66 -13.06
N THR A 178 14.13 -5.34 -13.07
CA THR A 178 13.98 -4.52 -11.86
C THR A 178 12.66 -4.81 -11.17
N GLY A 179 11.55 -4.89 -11.92
CA GLY A 179 10.23 -5.24 -11.41
C GLY A 179 10.21 -6.59 -10.71
N GLU A 180 10.83 -7.62 -11.31
CA GLU A 180 10.96 -8.93 -10.67
C GLU A 180 11.69 -8.86 -9.32
N GLY A 181 12.75 -8.05 -9.23
CA GLY A 181 13.46 -7.80 -7.97
C GLY A 181 12.58 -7.16 -6.89
N ILE A 182 11.71 -6.22 -7.27
CA ILE A 182 10.73 -5.60 -6.37
C ILE A 182 9.68 -6.61 -5.90
N LEU A 183 9.17 -7.45 -6.80
CA LEU A 183 8.21 -8.50 -6.42
C LEU A 183 8.82 -9.51 -5.45
N LYS A 184 10.05 -9.97 -5.70
CA LYS A 184 10.77 -10.86 -4.78
C LYS A 184 10.93 -10.24 -3.40
N LEU A 185 11.27 -8.95 -3.32
CA LEU A 185 11.37 -8.20 -2.07
C LEU A 185 10.03 -8.18 -1.31
N LEU A 186 8.93 -7.83 -1.98
CA LEU A 186 7.60 -7.81 -1.37
C LEU A 186 7.17 -9.19 -0.87
N LEU A 187 7.41 -10.24 -1.66
CA LEU A 187 7.11 -11.62 -1.26
C LEU A 187 7.95 -12.09 -0.07
N HIS A 188 9.21 -11.69 -0.01
CA HIS A 188 10.07 -11.96 1.15
C HIS A 188 9.52 -11.28 2.42
N LEU A 189 9.13 -10.01 2.34
CA LEU A 189 8.52 -9.28 3.46
C LEU A 189 7.23 -9.95 3.97
N ASN A 190 6.41 -10.46 3.06
CA ASN A 190 5.20 -11.18 3.45
C ASN A 190 5.52 -12.50 4.15
N LYS A 191 6.39 -13.34 3.55
CA LYS A 191 6.68 -14.70 4.05
C LYS A 191 7.49 -14.71 5.33
N GLU A 192 8.56 -13.91 5.38
CA GLU A 192 9.52 -13.95 6.48
C GLU A 192 9.14 -13.04 7.65
N GLN A 193 8.47 -11.93 7.36
CA GLN A 193 8.08 -10.96 8.40
C GLN A 193 6.59 -11.02 8.75
N GLY A 194 5.81 -11.86 8.08
CA GLY A 194 4.36 -11.98 8.31
C GLY A 194 3.58 -10.71 7.98
N THR A 195 4.16 -9.80 7.16
CA THR A 195 3.51 -8.54 6.79
C THR A 195 2.32 -8.81 5.88
N THR A 196 1.15 -8.33 6.22
CA THR A 196 -0.02 -8.39 5.33
C THR A 196 0.21 -7.51 4.12
N LEU A 197 0.07 -8.05 2.91
CA LEU A 197 0.18 -7.28 1.67
C LEU A 197 -1.15 -7.23 0.94
N VAL A 198 -1.53 -6.04 0.50
CA VAL A 198 -2.66 -5.80 -0.41
C VAL A 198 -2.09 -5.19 -1.68
N VAL A 199 -2.07 -5.93 -2.77
CA VAL A 199 -1.37 -5.54 -4.00
C VAL A 199 -2.35 -5.43 -5.15
N VAL A 200 -2.42 -4.26 -5.74
CA VAL A 200 -3.05 -4.05 -7.06
C VAL A 200 -1.98 -4.26 -8.12
N THR A 201 -2.19 -5.21 -9.01
CA THR A 201 -1.24 -5.49 -10.09
C THR A 201 -1.88 -6.33 -11.20
N HIS A 202 -1.24 -6.34 -12.36
CA HIS A 202 -1.51 -7.25 -13.46
C HIS A 202 -0.38 -8.29 -13.64
N GLU A 203 0.61 -8.31 -12.76
CA GLU A 203 1.77 -9.20 -12.85
C GLU A 203 1.41 -10.66 -12.54
N PRO A 204 1.58 -11.60 -13.51
CA PRO A 204 1.24 -13.00 -13.29
C PRO A 204 2.07 -13.68 -12.19
N ALA A 205 3.30 -13.22 -11.96
CA ALA A 205 4.20 -13.81 -10.99
C ALA A 205 3.64 -13.70 -9.56
N ILE A 206 3.09 -12.54 -9.17
CA ILE A 206 2.52 -12.34 -7.85
C ILE A 206 1.12 -12.95 -7.73
N THR A 207 0.34 -12.91 -8.84
CA THR A 207 -1.00 -13.50 -8.89
C THR A 207 -0.98 -15.01 -8.62
N ARG A 208 0.06 -15.73 -9.12
CA ARG A 208 0.21 -17.19 -8.92
C ARG A 208 0.48 -17.59 -7.47
N VAL A 209 1.06 -16.72 -6.67
CA VAL A 209 1.44 -16.98 -5.28
C VAL A 209 0.54 -16.26 -4.26
N ALA A 210 -0.51 -15.61 -4.76
CA ALA A 210 -1.50 -14.94 -3.92
C ALA A 210 -2.17 -15.92 -2.96
N GLY A 211 -2.26 -15.54 -1.69
CA GLY A 211 -3.09 -16.25 -0.71
C GLY A 211 -4.58 -16.01 -0.96
N LYS A 212 -4.92 -14.79 -1.41
CA LYS A 212 -6.25 -14.41 -1.90
C LYS A 212 -6.16 -13.62 -3.19
N LEU A 213 -6.98 -13.99 -4.17
CA LEU A 213 -7.11 -13.29 -5.44
C LEU A 213 -8.51 -12.69 -5.56
N PHE A 214 -8.57 -11.37 -5.78
CA PHE A 214 -9.80 -10.64 -5.99
C PHE A 214 -9.82 -10.10 -7.43
N SER A 215 -10.75 -10.59 -8.25
CA SER A 215 -10.96 -10.10 -9.62
C SER A 215 -12.00 -9.00 -9.62
N LEU A 216 -11.60 -7.77 -9.95
CA LEU A 216 -12.48 -6.60 -10.01
C LEU A 216 -12.80 -6.27 -11.47
N LYS A 217 -14.09 -6.18 -11.78
CA LYS A 217 -14.58 -5.77 -13.10
C LYS A 217 -15.82 -4.90 -12.94
N ASP A 218 -15.88 -3.79 -13.66
CA ASP A 218 -17.01 -2.85 -13.65
C ASP A 218 -17.48 -2.44 -12.24
N GLY A 219 -16.52 -2.28 -11.32
CA GLY A 219 -16.75 -1.90 -9.93
C GLY A 219 -17.29 -3.00 -9.01
N GLN A 220 -17.29 -4.26 -9.44
CA GLN A 220 -17.74 -5.42 -8.67
C GLN A 220 -16.68 -6.52 -8.62
N LEU A 221 -16.68 -7.33 -7.54
CA LEU A 221 -15.87 -8.54 -7.48
C LEU A 221 -16.54 -9.67 -8.27
N TRP A 222 -15.71 -10.37 -9.04
CA TRP A 222 -16.11 -11.59 -9.74
C TRP A 222 -15.44 -12.79 -9.06
N ALA A 223 -16.21 -13.85 -8.97
CA ALA A 223 -15.73 -15.14 -8.46
C ALA A 223 -14.83 -15.84 -9.49
#